data_2e61cc0781b06a57682002e47a8d9202
#
_entry.id   2e61cc0781b06a57682002e47a8d9202
#
_cell.length_a   1.000
_cell.length_b   1.000
_cell.length_c   1.000
_cell.angle_alpha   90.00
_cell.angle_beta   90.00
_cell.angle_gamma   90.00
#
_symmetry.space_group_name_H-M   'P 1'
#
loop_
_entity.id
_entity.type
_entity.pdbx_description
1 polymer ?
#
loop_
_entity_poly.entity_id
_entity_poly.type
_entity_poly.pdbx_seq_one_letter_code
_entity_poly.pdbx_strand_id
1 'polypeptide(L)'
;TPERAIGVFFFGCNMDPSGAKPFAPTPVIDRCFGRHLKDYTALSSTPDDFDAFVEAVTEMMQTQPNATAEELAATRVPVTIAQSEHDEFIWPEHAHYLARTLPEAQFVLLPGVSHFAPLQRPAVFNDAVRAFLHGICQT
;
A
#
# COMPACT_ATOMS: atom_id res chain seq x y z
N THR A 1 -2.04 -7.01 -18.02
CA THR A 1 -1.16 -7.88 -18.81
C THR A 1 0.10 -8.15 -17.99
N PRO A 2 0.24 -9.35 -17.39
CA PRO A 2 1.35 -9.71 -16.50
C PRO A 2 2.73 -9.50 -17.15
N GLU A 3 2.85 -9.73 -18.44
CA GLU A 3 4.07 -9.57 -19.24
C GLU A 3 4.61 -8.13 -19.31
N ARG A 4 3.84 -7.15 -18.85
CA ARG A 4 4.26 -5.73 -18.75
C ARG A 4 4.85 -5.38 -17.39
N ALA A 5 4.71 -6.25 -16.40
CA ALA A 5 5.27 -6.05 -15.08
C ALA A 5 6.61 -6.80 -14.96
N ILE A 6 7.65 -6.10 -14.58
CA ILE A 6 8.98 -6.69 -14.32
C ILE A 6 9.25 -6.88 -12.82
N GLY A 7 8.38 -6.37 -11.96
CA GLY A 7 8.43 -6.49 -10.52
C GLY A 7 7.32 -5.69 -9.86
N VAL A 8 7.04 -5.93 -8.58
CA VAL A 8 5.99 -5.24 -7.81
C VAL A 8 6.56 -4.79 -6.46
N PHE A 9 6.42 -3.51 -6.18
CA PHE A 9 6.68 -2.95 -4.85
C PHE A 9 5.34 -2.70 -4.16
N PHE A 10 4.97 -3.58 -3.22
CA PHE A 10 3.77 -3.46 -2.41
C PHE A 10 4.07 -2.68 -1.13
N PHE A 11 3.41 -1.56 -0.95
CA PHE A 11 3.59 -0.74 0.24
C PHE A 11 2.26 -0.55 0.97
N GLY A 12 2.21 -0.96 2.24
CA GLY A 12 1.06 -0.72 3.12
C GLY A 12 -0.27 -1.14 2.50
N CYS A 13 -0.35 -2.31 1.88
CA CYS A 13 -1.53 -2.78 1.18
C CYS A 13 -1.99 -4.16 1.66
N ASN A 14 -3.29 -4.40 1.51
CA ASN A 14 -3.89 -5.70 1.68
C ASN A 14 -4.27 -6.30 0.32
N MET A 15 -4.37 -7.63 0.27
CA MET A 15 -4.81 -8.38 -0.91
C MET A 15 -6.14 -9.11 -0.67
N ASP A 16 -6.67 -8.99 0.54
CA ASP A 16 -8.03 -9.37 0.91
C ASP A 16 -8.51 -8.47 2.07
N PRO A 17 -9.83 -8.37 2.33
CA PRO A 17 -10.36 -7.47 3.35
C PRO A 17 -9.87 -7.75 4.78
N SER A 18 -9.45 -8.99 5.09
CA SER A 18 -8.98 -9.37 6.43
C SER A 18 -7.66 -8.70 6.82
N GLY A 19 -6.92 -8.21 5.82
CA GLY A 19 -5.67 -7.49 6.03
C GLY A 19 -5.86 -6.07 6.58
N ALA A 20 -7.06 -5.51 6.47
CA ALA A 20 -7.35 -4.16 6.92
C ALA A 20 -7.67 -4.09 8.42
N LYS A 21 -7.14 -3.07 9.09
CA LYS A 21 -7.50 -2.71 10.47
C LYS A 21 -8.84 -1.98 10.50
N PRO A 22 -9.60 -2.10 11.59
CA PRO A 22 -10.71 -1.17 11.83
C PRO A 22 -10.22 0.27 11.81
N PHE A 23 -10.95 1.15 11.13
CA PHE A 23 -10.58 2.57 11.07
C PHE A 23 -10.59 3.20 12.48
N ALA A 24 -9.49 3.84 12.84
CA ALA A 24 -9.36 4.59 14.08
C ALA A 24 -8.69 5.94 13.77
N PRO A 25 -9.38 7.08 13.96
CA PRO A 25 -8.82 8.39 13.65
C PRO A 25 -7.59 8.68 14.50
N THR A 26 -6.59 9.29 13.88
CA THR A 26 -5.36 9.74 14.54
C THR A 26 -5.00 11.14 14.02
N PRO A 27 -4.21 11.93 14.77
CA PRO A 27 -3.75 13.24 14.28
C PRO A 27 -2.94 13.16 12.98
N VAL A 28 -2.33 12.02 12.67
CA VAL A 28 -1.62 11.80 11.40
C VAL A 28 -2.62 11.63 10.26
N ILE A 29 -3.63 10.76 10.46
CA ILE A 29 -4.71 10.54 9.50
C ILE A 29 -5.42 11.86 9.19
N ASP A 30 -5.80 12.63 10.20
CA ASP A 30 -6.52 13.89 10.02
C ASP A 30 -5.71 14.88 9.16
N ARG A 31 -4.40 15.01 9.43
CA ARG A 31 -3.53 15.88 8.62
C ARG A 31 -3.39 15.40 7.17
N CYS A 32 -3.25 14.09 6.97
CA CYS A 32 -3.09 13.53 5.64
C CYS A 32 -4.38 13.61 4.84
N PHE A 33 -5.52 13.33 5.45
CA PHE A 33 -6.83 13.46 4.79
C PHE A 33 -7.16 14.92 4.47
N GLY A 34 -6.83 15.87 5.35
CA GLY A 34 -6.95 17.29 5.06
C GLY A 34 -6.10 17.73 3.86
N ARG A 35 -4.92 17.11 3.68
CA ARG A 35 -4.10 17.33 2.48
C ARG A 35 -4.74 16.68 1.25
N HIS A 36 -5.24 15.46 1.36
CA HIS A 36 -5.90 14.77 0.24
C HIS A 36 -7.11 15.57 -0.27
N LEU A 37 -7.95 16.08 0.64
CA LEU A 37 -9.05 16.97 0.26
C LEU A 37 -8.56 18.20 -0.51
N LYS A 38 -7.52 18.87 0.01
CA LYS A 38 -6.95 20.05 -0.64
C LYS A 38 -6.40 19.74 -2.04
N ASP A 39 -5.65 18.65 -2.15
CA ASP A 39 -5.04 18.23 -3.42
C ASP A 39 -6.13 17.78 -4.41
N TYR A 40 -7.17 17.06 -3.96
CA TYR A 40 -8.30 16.65 -4.78
C TYR A 40 -9.06 17.86 -5.31
N THR A 41 -9.42 18.83 -4.44
CA THR A 41 -10.10 20.06 -4.85
C THR A 41 -9.30 20.87 -5.86
N ALA A 42 -7.97 20.86 -5.75
CA ALA A 42 -7.09 21.64 -6.65
C ALA A 42 -6.82 20.95 -8.00
N LEU A 43 -6.83 19.62 -8.05
CA LEU A 43 -6.32 18.84 -9.19
C LEU A 43 -7.39 18.00 -9.91
N SER A 44 -8.52 17.71 -9.25
CA SER A 44 -9.59 16.88 -9.83
C SER A 44 -10.36 17.65 -10.91
N SER A 45 -10.87 16.91 -11.88
CA SER A 45 -11.88 17.42 -12.83
C SER A 45 -13.28 17.59 -12.19
N THR A 46 -13.48 17.00 -10.99
CA THR A 46 -14.72 17.08 -10.20
C THR A 46 -14.41 17.53 -8.77
N PRO A 47 -13.96 18.79 -8.57
CA PRO A 47 -13.41 19.25 -7.29
C PRO A 47 -14.40 19.21 -6.12
N ASP A 48 -15.70 19.22 -6.40
CA ASP A 48 -16.76 19.22 -5.39
C ASP A 48 -17.20 17.81 -4.97
N ASP A 49 -16.68 16.73 -5.62
CA ASP A 49 -17.14 15.36 -5.42
C ASP A 49 -16.24 14.55 -4.46
N PHE A 50 -15.44 15.20 -3.60
CA PHE A 50 -14.51 14.49 -2.71
C PHE A 50 -15.22 13.52 -1.77
N ASP A 51 -16.34 13.90 -1.18
CA ASP A 51 -17.09 13.04 -0.25
C ASP A 51 -17.66 11.81 -0.96
N ALA A 52 -18.23 12.00 -2.16
CA ALA A 52 -18.72 10.89 -2.99
C ALA A 52 -17.57 9.95 -3.43
N PHE A 53 -16.40 10.50 -3.73
CA PHE A 53 -15.20 9.72 -4.02
C PHE A 53 -14.77 8.87 -2.80
N VAL A 54 -14.72 9.46 -1.61
CA VAL A 54 -14.35 8.75 -0.37
C VAL A 54 -15.34 7.64 -0.06
N GLU A 55 -16.65 7.90 -0.23
CA GLU A 55 -17.71 6.90 -0.03
C GLU A 55 -17.53 5.69 -0.98
N ALA A 56 -17.36 5.96 -2.28
CA ALA A 56 -17.15 4.91 -3.29
C ALA A 56 -15.89 4.07 -3.03
N VAL A 57 -14.79 4.71 -2.64
CA VAL A 57 -13.55 4.01 -2.28
C VAL A 57 -13.74 3.16 -1.03
N THR A 58 -14.45 3.69 -0.02
CA THR A 58 -14.72 2.97 1.23
C THR A 58 -15.58 1.72 0.98
N GLU A 59 -16.61 1.83 0.15
CA GLU A 59 -17.44 0.69 -0.26
C GLU A 59 -16.61 -0.36 -1.02
N MET A 60 -15.80 0.07 -1.98
CA MET A 60 -14.90 -0.83 -2.71
C MET A 60 -13.96 -1.58 -1.76
N MET A 61 -13.36 -0.90 -0.79
CA MET A 61 -12.39 -1.48 0.16
C MET A 61 -13.01 -2.53 1.10
N GLN A 62 -14.33 -2.59 1.25
CA GLN A 62 -15.01 -3.63 2.04
C GLN A 62 -14.98 -5.00 1.37
N THR A 63 -14.82 -5.04 0.06
CA THR A 63 -14.92 -6.26 -0.76
C THR A 63 -13.72 -6.51 -1.65
N GLN A 64 -12.84 -5.51 -1.81
CA GLN A 64 -11.71 -5.56 -2.73
C GLN A 64 -10.42 -4.97 -2.08
N PRO A 65 -9.26 -5.46 -2.50
CA PRO A 65 -9.06 -6.68 -3.29
C PRO A 65 -9.47 -7.95 -2.51
N ASN A 66 -9.71 -9.05 -3.21
CA ASN A 66 -10.05 -10.35 -2.61
C ASN A 66 -9.27 -11.47 -3.31
N ALA A 67 -7.95 -11.35 -3.29
CA ALA A 67 -7.06 -12.33 -3.89
C ALA A 67 -6.91 -13.56 -3.00
N THR A 68 -7.02 -14.74 -3.60
CA THR A 68 -6.77 -16.01 -2.91
C THR A 68 -5.27 -16.30 -2.75
N ALA A 69 -4.91 -17.16 -1.80
CA ALA A 69 -3.53 -17.62 -1.64
C ALA A 69 -2.97 -18.28 -2.92
N GLU A 70 -3.82 -18.98 -3.67
CA GLU A 70 -3.45 -19.63 -4.93
C GLU A 70 -3.14 -18.59 -6.02
N GLU A 71 -3.96 -17.54 -6.14
CA GLU A 71 -3.72 -16.44 -7.07
C GLU A 71 -2.42 -15.68 -6.72
N LEU A 72 -2.18 -15.42 -5.44
CA LEU A 72 -0.92 -14.81 -4.98
C LEU A 72 0.28 -15.70 -5.30
N ALA A 73 0.20 -17.00 -5.02
CA ALA A 73 1.27 -17.97 -5.32
C ALA A 73 1.52 -18.15 -6.83
N ALA A 74 0.60 -17.74 -7.67
CA ALA A 74 0.76 -17.74 -9.14
C ALA A 74 1.59 -16.56 -9.66
N THR A 75 1.97 -15.60 -8.83
CA THR A 75 2.83 -14.46 -9.21
C THR A 75 4.18 -14.92 -9.73
N ARG A 76 4.67 -14.33 -10.81
CA ARG A 76 5.91 -14.74 -11.52
C ARG A 76 6.96 -13.64 -11.62
N VAL A 77 6.75 -12.53 -10.95
CA VAL A 77 7.70 -11.40 -10.92
C VAL A 77 8.21 -11.18 -9.51
N PRO A 78 9.42 -10.64 -9.33
CA PRO A 78 9.94 -10.27 -8.02
C PRO A 78 8.98 -9.32 -7.29
N VAL A 79 8.74 -9.57 -6.01
CA VAL A 79 7.87 -8.75 -5.18
C VAL A 79 8.61 -8.28 -3.93
N THR A 80 8.47 -7.01 -3.60
CA THR A 80 8.85 -6.50 -2.28
C THR A 80 7.60 -6.08 -1.52
N ILE A 81 7.41 -6.63 -0.32
CA ILE A 81 6.36 -6.22 0.63
C ILE A 81 6.99 -5.24 1.61
N ALA A 82 6.65 -3.96 1.47
CA ALA A 82 7.09 -2.91 2.38
C ALA A 82 5.96 -2.56 3.36
N GLN A 83 6.24 -2.59 4.66
CA GLN A 83 5.29 -2.31 5.72
C GLN A 83 5.84 -1.22 6.63
N SER A 84 5.02 -0.23 6.95
CA SER A 84 5.34 0.76 7.97
C SER A 84 5.23 0.17 9.37
N GLU A 85 6.16 0.51 10.26
CA GLU A 85 6.15 0.03 11.65
C GLU A 85 4.88 0.43 12.41
N HIS A 86 4.36 1.61 12.13
CA HIS A 86 3.17 2.18 12.78
C HIS A 86 2.00 2.34 11.80
N ASP A 87 1.83 1.38 10.88
CA ASP A 87 0.73 1.42 9.90
C ASP A 87 -0.63 1.42 10.62
N GLU A 88 -1.49 2.40 10.32
CA GLU A 88 -2.81 2.54 10.94
C GLU A 88 -3.88 1.68 10.25
N PHE A 89 -3.64 1.24 9.00
CA PHE A 89 -4.66 0.62 8.16
C PHE A 89 -4.44 -0.86 7.91
N ILE A 90 -3.18 -1.33 7.92
CA ILE A 90 -2.85 -2.70 7.55
C ILE A 90 -2.25 -3.44 8.74
N TRP A 91 -2.75 -4.65 8.99
CA TRP A 91 -2.20 -5.53 10.01
C TRP A 91 -0.79 -6.00 9.63
N PRO A 92 0.20 -5.94 10.52
CA PRO A 92 1.55 -6.47 10.25
C PRO A 92 1.53 -7.96 9.88
N GLU A 93 0.63 -8.72 10.49
CA GLU A 93 0.43 -10.15 10.22
C GLU A 93 0.04 -10.40 8.77
N HIS A 94 -0.74 -9.48 8.17
CA HIS A 94 -1.12 -9.58 6.76
C HIS A 94 0.09 -9.33 5.83
N ALA A 95 0.92 -8.36 6.12
CA ALA A 95 2.16 -8.14 5.36
C ALA A 95 3.10 -9.36 5.43
N HIS A 96 3.21 -9.98 6.60
CA HIS A 96 3.94 -11.24 6.75
C HIS A 96 3.29 -12.42 6.04
N TYR A 97 1.94 -12.48 6.02
CA TYR A 97 1.22 -13.47 5.25
C TYR A 97 1.52 -13.35 3.75
N LEU A 98 1.46 -12.14 3.20
CA LEU A 98 1.80 -11.87 1.80
C LEU A 98 3.26 -12.27 1.48
N ALA A 99 4.20 -11.90 2.34
CA ALA A 99 5.61 -12.24 2.17
C ALA A 99 5.90 -13.75 2.18
N ARG A 100 5.07 -14.55 2.87
CA ARG A 100 5.20 -16.02 2.87
C ARG A 100 4.45 -16.70 1.73
N THR A 101 3.41 -16.05 1.20
CA THR A 101 2.54 -16.63 0.17
C THR A 101 3.05 -16.34 -1.24
N LEU A 102 3.60 -15.16 -1.46
CA LEU A 102 4.15 -14.74 -2.74
C LEU A 102 5.52 -15.41 -2.97
N PRO A 103 5.75 -16.02 -4.13
CA PRO A 103 7.04 -16.62 -4.45
C PRO A 103 8.17 -15.58 -4.40
N GLU A 104 9.26 -15.91 -3.72
CA GLU A 104 10.48 -15.09 -3.65
C GLU A 104 10.25 -13.64 -3.19
N ALA A 105 9.17 -13.39 -2.43
CA ALA A 105 8.89 -12.05 -1.93
C ALA A 105 9.90 -11.63 -0.86
N GLN A 106 10.38 -10.39 -0.95
CA GLN A 106 11.18 -9.75 0.08
C GLN A 106 10.30 -8.95 1.02
N PHE A 107 10.56 -9.02 2.32
CA PHE A 107 9.89 -8.18 3.32
C PHE A 107 10.80 -7.05 3.78
N VAL A 108 10.27 -5.82 3.79
CA VAL A 108 10.97 -4.61 4.24
C VAL A 108 10.12 -3.88 5.27
N LEU A 109 10.62 -3.73 6.48
CA LEU A 109 10.02 -2.87 7.50
C LEU A 109 10.56 -1.45 7.36
N LEU A 110 9.68 -0.46 7.31
CA LEU A 110 10.02 0.96 7.32
C LEU A 110 9.87 1.49 8.77
N PRO A 111 10.97 1.77 9.47
CA PRO A 111 10.93 2.11 10.88
C PRO A 111 10.50 3.57 11.12
N GLY A 112 9.77 3.79 12.23
CA GLY A 112 9.39 5.11 12.73
C GLY A 112 8.45 5.89 11.80
N VAL A 113 7.66 5.20 10.96
CA VAL A 113 6.69 5.81 10.04
C VAL A 113 5.35 5.10 10.12
N SER A 114 4.29 5.84 9.75
CA SER A 114 2.93 5.34 9.63
C SER A 114 2.62 4.96 8.17
N HIS A 115 1.37 4.65 7.89
CA HIS A 115 0.89 4.37 6.51
C HIS A 115 1.29 5.47 5.51
N PHE A 116 1.51 6.69 5.97
CA PHE A 116 1.88 7.84 5.16
C PHE A 116 3.40 8.06 5.04
N ALA A 117 4.20 7.00 5.11
CA ALA A 117 5.67 7.05 5.02
C ALA A 117 6.21 7.93 3.88
N PRO A 118 5.63 7.92 2.65
CA PRO A 118 6.09 8.79 1.56
C PRO A 118 6.02 10.28 1.90
N LEU A 119 5.04 10.69 2.73
CA LEU A 119 4.87 12.08 3.17
C LEU A 119 5.69 12.41 4.41
N GLN A 120 5.84 11.45 5.33
CA GLN A 120 6.51 11.65 6.61
C GLN A 120 8.03 11.63 6.49
N ARG A 121 8.56 10.62 5.79
CA ARG A 121 10.00 10.38 5.62
C ARG A 121 10.30 9.91 4.19
N PRO A 122 10.19 10.81 3.20
CA PRO A 122 10.35 10.46 1.78
C PRO A 122 11.72 9.82 1.47
N ALA A 123 12.77 10.18 2.19
CA ALA A 123 14.09 9.57 2.00
C ALA A 123 14.07 8.07 2.33
N VAL A 124 13.51 7.68 3.47
CA VAL A 124 13.39 6.26 3.90
C VAL A 124 12.56 5.46 2.91
N PHE A 125 11.42 6.00 2.50
CA PHE A 125 10.56 5.36 1.51
C PHE A 125 11.27 5.21 0.15
N ASN A 126 11.87 6.28 -0.35
CA ASN A 126 12.56 6.27 -1.63
C ASN A 126 13.78 5.35 -1.64
N ASP A 127 14.49 5.21 -0.52
CA ASP A 127 15.61 4.28 -0.43
C ASP A 127 15.15 2.82 -0.54
N ALA A 128 14.01 2.47 0.07
CA ALA A 128 13.39 1.15 -0.10
C ALA A 128 12.98 0.89 -1.56
N VAL A 129 12.36 1.88 -2.23
CA VAL A 129 12.00 1.78 -3.65
C VAL A 129 13.25 1.64 -4.53
N ARG A 130 14.31 2.41 -4.26
CA ARG A 130 15.58 2.30 -5.02
C ARG A 130 16.23 0.94 -4.86
N ALA A 131 16.22 0.39 -3.63
CA ALA A 131 16.74 -0.95 -3.37
C ALA A 131 16.00 -2.02 -4.18
N PHE A 132 14.66 -1.94 -4.20
CA PHE A 132 13.82 -2.81 -5.04
C PHE A 132 14.18 -2.68 -6.53
N LEU A 133 14.20 -1.45 -7.07
CA LEU A 133 14.52 -1.20 -8.48
C LEU A 133 15.91 -1.73 -8.84
N HIS A 134 16.89 -1.57 -7.95
CA HIS A 134 18.24 -2.11 -8.17
C HIS A 134 18.24 -3.64 -8.24
N GLY A 135 17.47 -4.29 -7.38
CA GLY A 135 17.32 -5.74 -7.35
C GLY A 135 16.77 -6.31 -8.66
N ILE A 136 15.70 -5.72 -9.19
CA ILE A 136 15.08 -6.21 -10.44
C ILE A 136 15.87 -5.87 -11.71
N CYS A 137 16.76 -4.86 -11.67
CA CYS A 137 17.60 -4.52 -12.83
C CYS A 137 18.86 -5.38 -12.94
N GLN A 138 19.16 -6.22 -11.94
CA GLN A 138 20.35 -7.11 -11.93
C GLN A 138 20.00 -8.55 -12.31
N THR A 139 18.74 -8.87 -12.45
CA THR A 139 18.22 -10.17 -12.91
C THR A 139 17.87 -10.10 -14.39
#